data_bcf4abac1c175867f041d25c19e9b648
#
_entry.id   bcf4abac1c175867f041d25c19e9b648
#
_cell.length_a   1.000
_cell.length_b   1.000
_cell.length_c   1.000
_cell.angle_alpha   90.00
_cell.angle_beta   90.00
_cell.angle_gamma   90.00
#
_symmetry.space_group_name_H-M   'P 1'
#
loop_
_entity.id
_entity.type
_entity.pdbx_description
1 polymer ?
#
loop_
_entity_poly.entity_id
_entity_poly.type
_entity_poly.pdbx_seq_one_letter_code
_entity_poly.pdbx_strand_id
1 'polypeptide(L)'
;MSCINLIAPEIYGPNSGFNPNKNKIIESAITNIRVAQDHDRDLTISGSSGLTRDFIYISDVIRALYKSMTNEEESGVYNVSEGIDYSLKELHEIVAEQCDFKGSIFWDEEKQDIQERTCLNISLAKKELGWKPLIDLKKGIEKTLEYHDLNLTPKYVRKDSIIQQ
;
A
#
# COMPACT_ATOMS: atom_id res chain seq x y z
N MET A 1 -16.16 27.95 -13.20
CA MET A 1 -15.87 26.50 -13.24
C MET A 1 -15.09 26.18 -11.98
N SER A 2 -15.64 25.37 -11.10
CA SER A 2 -14.93 24.89 -9.91
C SER A 2 -13.99 23.73 -10.28
N CYS A 3 -12.84 23.66 -9.63
CA CYS A 3 -11.86 22.62 -9.86
C CYS A 3 -11.30 22.13 -8.53
N ILE A 4 -11.43 20.84 -8.26
CA ILE A 4 -10.86 20.18 -7.09
C ILE A 4 -9.76 19.22 -7.52
N ASN A 5 -8.57 19.39 -6.93
CA ASN A 5 -7.44 18.50 -7.11
C ASN A 5 -7.27 17.64 -5.85
N LEU A 6 -7.25 16.32 -6.00
CA LEU A 6 -6.96 15.39 -4.92
C LEU A 6 -5.53 14.86 -5.06
N ILE A 7 -4.73 15.02 -4.01
CA ILE A 7 -3.37 14.48 -3.92
C ILE A 7 -3.42 13.27 -3.02
N ALA A 8 -3.07 12.10 -3.56
CA ALA A 8 -3.02 10.83 -2.83
C ALA A 8 -1.59 10.30 -2.78
N PRO A 9 -1.19 9.59 -1.69
CA PRO A 9 0.06 8.85 -1.64
C PRO A 9 -0.06 7.55 -2.46
N GLU A 10 0.62 6.49 -2.06
CA GLU A 10 0.48 5.19 -2.71
C GLU A 10 -0.93 4.62 -2.50
N ILE A 11 -1.69 4.50 -3.60
CA ILE A 11 -3.04 3.92 -3.62
C ILE A 11 -2.92 2.41 -3.81
N TYR A 12 -3.57 1.63 -2.95
CA TYR A 12 -3.55 0.19 -2.99
C TYR A 12 -4.96 -0.42 -2.86
N GLY A 13 -5.08 -1.72 -3.12
CA GLY A 13 -6.33 -2.45 -3.02
C GLY A 13 -6.56 -3.44 -4.18
N PRO A 14 -7.78 -3.97 -4.33
CA PRO A 14 -8.16 -4.85 -5.42
C PRO A 14 -7.79 -4.29 -6.79
N ASN A 15 -7.36 -5.15 -7.71
CA ASN A 15 -6.93 -4.80 -9.07
C ASN A 15 -5.69 -3.87 -9.17
N SER A 16 -4.95 -3.66 -8.10
CA SER A 16 -3.75 -2.82 -8.14
C SER A 16 -2.61 -3.39 -9.00
N GLY A 17 -2.77 -4.61 -9.50
CA GLY A 17 -1.88 -5.27 -10.44
C GLY A 17 -0.57 -5.73 -9.78
N PHE A 18 -0.53 -6.98 -9.34
CA PHE A 18 0.66 -7.64 -8.82
C PHE A 18 1.67 -7.91 -9.96
N ASN A 19 2.18 -6.84 -10.56
CA ASN A 19 3.21 -6.92 -11.59
C ASN A 19 4.56 -6.67 -10.92
N PRO A 20 5.47 -7.66 -10.88
CA PRO A 20 6.78 -7.52 -10.24
C PRO A 20 7.65 -6.40 -10.82
N ASN A 21 7.32 -5.91 -12.03
CA ASN A 21 8.01 -4.79 -12.67
C ASN A 21 7.44 -3.42 -12.31
N LYS A 22 6.37 -3.35 -11.51
CA LYS A 22 5.83 -2.09 -10.99
C LYS A 22 6.15 -2.03 -9.51
N ASN A 23 7.06 -1.15 -9.14
CA ASN A 23 7.55 -0.93 -7.76
C ASN A 23 6.45 -0.38 -6.83
N LYS A 24 5.41 -1.16 -6.61
CA LYS A 24 4.38 -0.87 -5.62
C LYS A 24 4.72 -1.60 -4.33
N ILE A 25 4.83 -0.84 -3.25
CA ILE A 25 5.39 -1.33 -1.99
C ILE A 25 4.53 -2.43 -1.39
N ILE A 26 3.21 -2.22 -1.28
CA ILE A 26 2.29 -3.18 -0.66
C ILE A 26 2.20 -4.48 -1.47
N GLU A 27 2.03 -4.37 -2.79
CA GLU A 27 1.96 -5.54 -3.67
C GLU A 27 3.27 -6.34 -3.68
N SER A 28 4.41 -5.64 -3.61
CA SER A 28 5.72 -6.28 -3.50
C SER A 28 5.88 -7.00 -2.16
N ALA A 29 5.46 -6.39 -1.06
CA ALA A 29 5.49 -7.01 0.26
C ALA A 29 4.64 -8.28 0.30
N ILE A 30 3.40 -8.24 -0.21
CA ILE A 30 2.52 -9.39 -0.31
C ILE A 30 3.16 -10.50 -1.16
N THR A 31 3.66 -10.15 -2.35
CA THR A 31 4.25 -11.13 -3.27
C THR A 31 5.48 -11.79 -2.65
N ASN A 32 6.39 -11.01 -2.06
CA ASN A 32 7.62 -11.53 -1.46
C ASN A 32 7.34 -12.47 -0.29
N ILE A 33 6.38 -12.13 0.56
CA ILE A 33 5.98 -12.96 1.71
C ILE A 33 5.33 -14.26 1.23
N ARG A 34 4.42 -14.20 0.24
CA ARG A 34 3.80 -15.41 -0.33
C ARG A 34 4.84 -16.32 -0.99
N VAL A 35 5.78 -15.76 -1.75
CA VAL A 35 6.87 -16.56 -2.36
C VAL A 35 7.77 -17.19 -1.31
N ALA A 36 8.10 -16.47 -0.23
CA ALA A 36 8.88 -17.02 0.87
C ALA A 36 8.13 -18.16 1.58
N GLN A 37 6.83 -17.99 1.81
CA GLN A 37 5.94 -18.98 2.40
C GLN A 37 5.82 -20.25 1.54
N ASP A 38 5.62 -20.09 0.22
CA ASP A 38 5.51 -21.23 -0.72
C ASP A 38 6.80 -22.08 -0.80
N HIS A 39 7.94 -21.48 -0.47
CA HIS A 39 9.24 -22.16 -0.49
C HIS A 39 9.74 -22.53 0.92
N ASP A 40 8.93 -22.33 1.96
CA ASP A 40 9.27 -22.58 3.36
C ASP A 40 10.64 -21.98 3.75
N ARG A 41 10.82 -20.69 3.48
CA ARG A 41 12.08 -19.98 3.69
C ARG A 41 11.88 -18.62 4.33
N ASP A 42 12.93 -18.11 4.96
CA ASP A 42 12.99 -16.74 5.44
C ASP A 42 12.99 -15.73 4.29
N LEU A 43 12.60 -14.51 4.57
CA LEU A 43 12.58 -13.39 3.64
C LEU A 43 13.69 -12.40 3.97
N THR A 44 14.53 -12.09 2.97
CA THR A 44 15.50 -10.98 3.07
C THR A 44 15.04 -9.83 2.16
N ILE A 45 14.99 -8.62 2.73
CA ILE A 45 14.56 -7.40 2.05
C ILE A 45 15.74 -6.44 2.00
N SER A 46 16.11 -6.00 0.79
CA SER A 46 17.13 -4.98 0.61
C SER A 46 16.54 -3.58 0.72
N GLY A 47 17.11 -2.73 1.58
CA GLY A 47 16.70 -1.35 1.80
C GLY A 47 16.55 -0.99 3.27
N SER A 48 16.18 0.26 3.54
CA SER A 48 16.04 0.76 4.91
C SER A 48 14.70 0.33 5.53
N SER A 49 14.77 -0.42 6.61
CA SER A 49 13.60 -0.86 7.39
C SER A 49 12.82 0.31 8.02
N GLY A 50 13.53 1.41 8.32
CA GLY A 50 12.97 2.61 8.95
C GLY A 50 12.34 3.62 7.99
N LEU A 51 12.45 3.41 6.67
CA LEU A 51 11.83 4.28 5.67
C LEU A 51 10.30 4.29 5.85
N THR A 52 9.70 5.47 6.05
CA THR A 52 8.25 5.56 6.28
C THR A 52 7.49 6.03 5.05
N ARG A 53 6.30 5.48 4.87
CA ARG A 53 5.37 5.81 3.78
C ARG A 53 3.94 5.91 4.30
N ASP A 54 3.18 6.78 3.64
CA ASP A 54 1.75 6.92 3.82
C ASP A 54 1.03 6.15 2.70
N PHE A 55 -0.10 5.58 3.01
CA PHE A 55 -0.89 4.76 2.09
C PHE A 55 -2.36 5.18 2.12
N ILE A 56 -3.10 4.80 1.07
CA ILE A 56 -4.54 4.96 1.07
C ILE A 56 -5.23 3.81 0.34
N TYR A 57 -6.24 3.24 0.97
CA TYR A 57 -7.04 2.20 0.35
C TYR A 57 -7.97 2.78 -0.72
N ILE A 58 -8.08 2.10 -1.86
CA ILE A 58 -8.78 2.58 -3.06
C ILE A 58 -10.22 3.06 -2.80
N SER A 59 -10.99 2.38 -1.92
CA SER A 59 -12.36 2.80 -1.64
C SER A 59 -12.46 4.17 -0.96
N ASP A 60 -11.44 4.56 -0.20
CA ASP A 60 -11.40 5.87 0.45
C ASP A 60 -11.09 6.98 -0.55
N VAL A 61 -10.26 6.69 -1.58
CA VAL A 61 -10.04 7.60 -2.72
C VAL A 61 -11.32 7.79 -3.52
N ILE A 62 -12.04 6.70 -3.81
CA ILE A 62 -13.34 6.77 -4.52
C ILE A 62 -14.34 7.62 -3.74
N ARG A 63 -14.39 7.49 -2.41
CA ARG A 63 -15.26 8.33 -1.58
C ARG A 63 -14.85 9.80 -1.60
N ALA A 64 -13.54 10.08 -1.64
CA ALA A 64 -13.06 11.46 -1.77
C ALA A 64 -13.46 12.06 -3.12
N LEU A 65 -13.28 11.31 -4.21
CA LEU A 65 -13.74 11.70 -5.56
C LEU A 65 -15.24 11.98 -5.59
N TYR A 66 -16.06 11.08 -5.04
CA TYR A 66 -17.51 11.28 -4.99
C TYR A 66 -17.88 12.55 -4.23
N LYS A 67 -17.28 12.80 -3.06
CA LYS A 67 -17.52 14.03 -2.30
C LYS A 67 -17.10 15.28 -3.04
N SER A 68 -15.97 15.23 -3.75
CA SER A 68 -15.50 16.35 -4.58
C SER A 68 -16.46 16.67 -5.73
N MET A 69 -17.08 15.66 -6.33
CA MET A 69 -18.06 15.85 -7.42
C MET A 69 -19.40 16.41 -6.94
N THR A 70 -19.76 16.17 -5.69
CA THR A 70 -21.02 16.65 -5.10
C THR A 70 -20.89 17.99 -4.37
N ASN A 71 -19.68 18.55 -4.29
CA ASN A 71 -19.42 19.85 -3.66
C ASN A 71 -19.19 20.92 -4.74
N GLU A 72 -20.28 21.53 -5.21
CA GLU A 72 -20.27 22.47 -6.33
C GLU A 72 -19.62 23.83 -6.01
N GLU A 73 -19.52 24.19 -4.75
CA GLU A 73 -19.05 25.51 -4.30
C GLU A 73 -17.55 25.56 -4.01
N GLU A 74 -16.90 24.42 -3.88
CA GLU A 74 -15.50 24.33 -3.47
C GLU A 74 -14.56 24.24 -4.68
N SER A 75 -13.43 24.88 -4.55
CA SER A 75 -12.28 24.72 -5.44
C SER A 75 -11.02 24.69 -4.60
N GLY A 76 -10.10 23.76 -4.90
CA GLY A 76 -8.90 23.68 -4.10
C GLY A 76 -8.07 22.42 -4.34
N VAL A 77 -7.05 22.27 -3.49
CA VAL A 77 -6.14 21.13 -3.50
C VAL A 77 -6.23 20.43 -2.14
N TYR A 78 -6.60 19.16 -2.15
CA TYR A 78 -6.86 18.39 -0.93
C TYR A 78 -6.01 17.13 -0.90
N ASN A 79 -5.28 16.94 0.20
CA ASN A 79 -4.61 15.67 0.46
C ASN A 79 -5.65 14.63 0.93
N VAL A 80 -5.61 13.46 0.31
CA VAL A 80 -6.45 12.31 0.64
C VAL A 80 -5.56 11.12 0.93
N SER A 81 -5.40 10.78 2.20
CA SER A 81 -4.58 9.69 2.69
C SER A 81 -5.12 9.16 4.02
N GLU A 82 -4.49 8.13 4.57
CA GLU A 82 -4.79 7.72 5.94
C GLU A 82 -4.34 8.80 6.95
N GLY A 83 -3.29 9.56 6.60
CA GLY A 83 -2.70 10.59 7.45
C GLY A 83 -1.84 10.00 8.57
N ILE A 84 -1.41 8.76 8.38
CA ILE A 84 -0.49 8.00 9.23
C ILE A 84 0.60 7.43 8.34
N ASP A 85 1.83 7.56 8.75
CA ASP A 85 2.96 6.95 8.07
C ASP A 85 3.40 5.67 8.77
N TYR A 86 3.74 4.66 8.00
CA TYR A 86 4.20 3.36 8.45
C TYR A 86 5.62 3.13 7.95
N SER A 87 6.50 2.60 8.80
CA SER A 87 7.80 2.12 8.36
C SER A 87 7.64 0.91 7.44
N LEU A 88 8.60 0.67 6.56
CA LEU A 88 8.58 -0.53 5.73
C LEU A 88 8.62 -1.80 6.58
N LYS A 89 9.26 -1.73 7.75
CA LYS A 89 9.26 -2.83 8.71
C LYS A 89 7.84 -3.12 9.22
N GLU A 90 7.13 -2.10 9.75
CA GLU A 90 5.75 -2.24 10.22
C GLU A 90 4.82 -2.77 9.12
N LEU A 91 4.96 -2.26 7.89
CA LEU A 91 4.20 -2.76 6.76
C LEU A 91 4.42 -4.25 6.53
N HIS A 92 5.68 -4.71 6.50
CA HIS A 92 5.98 -6.12 6.26
C HIS A 92 5.52 -7.01 7.43
N GLU A 93 5.61 -6.52 8.66
CA GLU A 93 5.08 -7.22 9.83
C GLU A 93 3.55 -7.37 9.75
N ILE A 94 2.82 -6.33 9.34
CA ILE A 94 1.36 -6.40 9.13
C ILE A 94 1.02 -7.41 8.03
N VAL A 95 1.74 -7.38 6.90
CA VAL A 95 1.50 -8.33 5.79
C VAL A 95 1.83 -9.76 6.23
N ALA A 96 2.93 -9.97 6.94
CA ALA A 96 3.33 -11.29 7.45
C ALA A 96 2.27 -11.86 8.42
N GLU A 97 1.75 -11.04 9.34
CA GLU A 97 0.67 -11.42 10.24
C GLU A 97 -0.58 -11.85 9.47
N GLN A 98 -1.00 -11.06 8.47
CA GLN A 98 -2.19 -11.34 7.67
C GLN A 98 -2.03 -12.56 6.76
N CYS A 99 -0.82 -12.88 6.33
CA CYS A 99 -0.50 -14.09 5.56
C CYS A 99 -0.26 -15.33 6.42
N ASP A 100 -0.26 -15.22 7.75
CA ASP A 100 0.18 -16.27 8.68
C ASP A 100 1.59 -16.81 8.38
N PHE A 101 2.49 -15.91 7.95
CA PHE A 101 3.87 -16.24 7.59
C PHE A 101 4.66 -16.67 8.83
N LYS A 102 5.33 -17.81 8.75
CA LYS A 102 6.06 -18.41 9.89
C LYS A 102 7.59 -18.21 9.82
N GLY A 103 8.09 -17.76 8.67
CA GLY A 103 9.51 -17.45 8.50
C GLY A 103 9.92 -16.14 9.18
N SER A 104 11.21 -15.87 9.20
CA SER A 104 11.79 -14.61 9.70
C SER A 104 11.96 -13.61 8.58
N ILE A 105 11.87 -12.31 8.91
CA ILE A 105 12.14 -11.22 7.97
C ILE A 105 13.45 -10.54 8.37
N PHE A 106 14.43 -10.58 7.48
CA PHE A 106 15.73 -9.93 7.62
C PHE A 106 15.82 -8.71 6.71
N TRP A 107 16.52 -7.68 7.18
CA TRP A 107 16.76 -6.44 6.43
C TRP A 107 18.23 -6.32 6.08
N ASP A 108 18.51 -6.12 4.79
CA ASP A 108 19.85 -5.79 4.28
C ASP A 108 19.90 -4.29 4.01
N GLU A 109 20.47 -3.55 4.96
CA GLU A 109 20.44 -2.08 5.01
C GLU A 109 21.60 -1.43 4.24
N GLU A 110 22.28 -2.11 3.34
CA GLU A 110 23.42 -1.55 2.58
C GLU A 110 23.05 -0.33 1.70
N LYS A 111 21.77 -0.10 1.42
CA LYS A 111 21.28 1.05 0.65
C LYS A 111 20.42 1.97 1.50
N GLN A 112 20.94 3.19 1.77
CA GLN A 112 20.14 4.26 2.36
C GLN A 112 19.32 4.95 1.28
N ASP A 113 18.00 4.98 1.45
CA ASP A 113 17.11 5.82 0.64
C ASP A 113 17.19 7.28 1.09
N ILE A 114 17.12 8.19 0.10
CA ILE A 114 17.26 9.65 0.33
C ILE A 114 16.02 10.23 1.02
N GLN A 115 14.86 9.61 0.88
CA GLN A 115 13.59 10.10 1.43
C GLN A 115 13.15 9.27 2.62
N GLU A 116 13.43 9.76 3.82
CA GLU A 116 13.18 9.04 5.07
C GLU A 116 11.68 8.96 5.44
N ARG A 117 10.90 10.00 5.13
CA ARG A 117 9.51 10.10 5.57
C ARG A 117 8.58 10.71 4.51
N THR A 118 7.40 10.09 4.34
CA THR A 118 6.28 10.67 3.58
C THR A 118 4.99 10.46 4.35
N CYS A 119 4.33 11.58 4.75
CA CYS A 119 3.02 11.57 5.39
C CYS A 119 2.25 12.83 4.97
N LEU A 120 1.04 12.66 4.46
CA LEU A 120 0.20 13.76 4.01
C LEU A 120 -0.68 14.30 5.14
N ASN A 121 -0.74 15.61 5.28
CA ASN A 121 -1.68 16.26 6.19
C ASN A 121 -3.07 16.37 5.54
N ILE A 122 -4.06 15.69 6.12
CA ILE A 122 -5.44 15.59 5.61
C ILE A 122 -6.43 16.53 6.32
N SER A 123 -5.94 17.47 7.13
CA SER A 123 -6.79 18.34 7.94
C SER A 123 -7.76 19.18 7.08
N LEU A 124 -7.30 19.64 5.91
CA LEU A 124 -8.11 20.44 5.00
C LEU A 124 -9.27 19.60 4.40
N ALA A 125 -8.99 18.39 3.92
CA ALA A 125 -10.01 17.48 3.41
C ALA A 125 -11.03 17.10 4.48
N LYS A 126 -10.61 16.93 5.73
CA LYS A 126 -11.53 16.70 6.87
C LYS A 126 -12.44 17.89 7.10
N LYS A 127 -11.88 19.11 7.11
CA LYS A 127 -12.59 20.34 7.45
C LYS A 127 -13.57 20.77 6.34
N GLU A 128 -13.10 20.83 5.09
CA GLU A 128 -13.83 21.45 3.98
C GLU A 128 -14.63 20.43 3.17
N LEU A 129 -14.06 19.27 2.82
CA LEU A 129 -14.79 18.24 2.11
C LEU A 129 -15.61 17.32 3.06
N GLY A 130 -15.47 17.46 4.40
CA GLY A 130 -16.08 16.53 5.34
C GLY A 130 -15.66 15.08 5.09
N TRP A 131 -14.46 14.87 4.52
CA TRP A 131 -13.93 13.55 4.18
C TRP A 131 -12.91 13.10 5.22
N LYS A 132 -12.93 11.80 5.51
CA LYS A 132 -11.91 11.12 6.31
C LYS A 132 -11.71 9.68 5.82
N PRO A 133 -10.52 9.10 5.98
CA PRO A 133 -10.32 7.68 5.71
C PRO A 133 -11.18 6.83 6.66
N LEU A 134 -11.64 5.67 6.17
CA LEU A 134 -12.41 4.68 6.95
C LEU A 134 -11.73 3.33 7.02
N ILE A 135 -10.75 3.08 6.16
CA ILE A 135 -10.02 1.83 6.08
C ILE A 135 -8.58 2.10 6.48
N ASP A 136 -8.16 1.54 7.60
CA ASP A 136 -6.76 1.55 8.02
C ASP A 136 -5.90 0.57 7.21
N LEU A 137 -4.57 0.67 7.33
CA LEU A 137 -3.63 -0.15 6.57
C LEU A 137 -3.88 -1.65 6.80
N LYS A 138 -4.08 -2.09 8.04
CA LYS A 138 -4.29 -3.50 8.37
C LYS A 138 -5.54 -4.07 7.69
N LYS A 139 -6.66 -3.36 7.79
CA LYS A 139 -7.93 -3.76 7.15
C LYS A 139 -7.88 -3.68 5.63
N GLY A 140 -7.15 -2.71 5.09
CA GLY A 140 -6.94 -2.58 3.65
C GLY A 140 -6.10 -3.72 3.08
N ILE A 141 -5.05 -4.15 3.78
CA ILE A 141 -4.23 -5.31 3.41
C ILE A 141 -5.07 -6.59 3.46
N GLU A 142 -5.85 -6.82 4.52
CA GLU A 142 -6.77 -7.97 4.64
C GLU A 142 -7.67 -8.07 3.40
N LYS A 143 -8.36 -6.99 3.03
CA LYS A 143 -9.23 -6.94 1.85
C LYS A 143 -8.49 -7.14 0.53
N THR A 144 -7.25 -6.68 0.45
CA THR A 144 -6.41 -6.85 -0.74
C THR A 144 -5.98 -8.31 -0.89
N LEU A 145 -5.65 -8.98 0.21
CA LEU A 145 -5.32 -10.40 0.24
C LEU A 145 -6.52 -11.27 -0.09
N GLU A 146 -7.70 -11.00 0.49
CA GLU A 146 -8.94 -11.70 0.15
C GLU A 146 -9.20 -11.67 -1.37
N TYR A 147 -9.04 -10.50 -1.98
CA TYR A 147 -9.20 -10.36 -3.44
C TYR A 147 -8.13 -11.14 -4.21
N HIS A 148 -6.88 -11.09 -3.77
CA HIS A 148 -5.76 -11.81 -4.38
C HIS A 148 -6.00 -13.32 -4.35
N ASP A 149 -6.36 -13.86 -3.19
CA ASP A 149 -6.57 -15.29 -3.00
C ASP A 149 -7.75 -15.82 -3.84
N LEU A 150 -8.80 -15.03 -4.00
CA LEU A 150 -9.96 -15.39 -4.84
C LEU A 150 -9.69 -15.31 -6.34
N ASN A 151 -8.83 -14.41 -6.81
CA ASN A 151 -8.75 -14.06 -8.23
C ASN A 151 -7.42 -14.38 -8.90
N LEU A 152 -6.33 -14.54 -8.18
CA LEU A 152 -4.97 -14.59 -8.74
C LEU A 152 -4.20 -15.89 -8.48
N THR A 153 -4.64 -16.73 -7.56
CA THR A 153 -3.93 -17.95 -7.13
C THR A 153 -3.55 -18.92 -8.26
N PRO A 154 -4.28 -19.08 -9.39
CA PRO A 154 -3.87 -19.98 -10.46
C PRO A 154 -2.97 -19.37 -11.52
N LYS A 155 -2.82 -18.04 -11.61
CA LYS A 155 -2.22 -17.38 -12.79
C LYS A 155 -0.77 -16.94 -12.64
N TYR A 156 -0.24 -16.80 -11.44
CA TYR A 156 1.08 -16.21 -11.21
C TYR A 156 2.14 -17.17 -10.65
N VAL A 157 1.78 -18.41 -10.35
CA VAL A 157 2.76 -19.45 -10.03
C VAL A 157 3.32 -20.00 -11.35
N ARG A 158 4.00 -19.19 -12.14
CA ARG A 158 4.94 -19.69 -13.13
C ARG A 158 6.24 -20.01 -12.40
N LYS A 159 6.53 -21.29 -12.29
CA LYS A 159 7.69 -21.90 -11.63
C LYS A 159 9.06 -21.48 -12.18
N ASP A 160 9.13 -20.65 -13.24
CA ASP A 160 10.34 -20.55 -14.05
C ASP A 160 10.93 -19.14 -14.23
N SER A 161 10.50 -18.14 -13.45
CA SER A 161 11.01 -16.77 -13.64
C SER A 161 11.75 -16.14 -12.47
N ILE A 162 12.18 -16.92 -11.49
CA ILE A 162 13.00 -16.42 -10.38
C ILE A 162 14.28 -17.29 -10.28
N ILE A 163 15.11 -17.24 -11.29
CA ILE A 163 16.57 -17.50 -11.16
C ILE A 163 17.20 -16.83 -12.39
N GLN A 164 17.69 -15.61 -12.22
CA GLN A 164 18.88 -15.06 -12.87
C GLN A 164 18.88 -13.53 -12.68
N GLN A 165 19.60 -13.09 -11.76
CA GLN A 165 20.59 -12.01 -11.62
C GLN A 165 20.64 -11.51 -10.17
#